data_eb14105e2372ec9f67e4979134ec5973
#
_entry.id   eb14105e2372ec9f67e4979134ec5973
#
_cell.length_a   1.000
_cell.length_b   1.000
_cell.length_c   1.000
_cell.angle_alpha   90.00
_cell.angle_beta   90.00
_cell.angle_gamma   90.00
#
_symmetry.space_group_name_H-M   'P 1'
#
loop_
_entity.id
_entity.type
_entity.pdbx_description
1 polymer ?
#
loop_
_entity_poly.entity_id
_entity_poly.type
_entity_poly.pdbx_seq_one_letter_code
_entity_poly.pdbx_strand_id
1 'polypeptide(L)'
;MSQNVTLTHKQEKAIMLLLQNKKIEEVAQELGISTKTLYRWLKQDVFKKRFAEVRQELFNEALDSLKTLTKQAIDTLDDILRNGTKETSRVTASKTVLELALRLKEVEELERRVEELEKIVEGGR
;
A
#
# COMPACT_ATOMS: atom_id res chain seq x y z
N MET A 1 32.46 8.41 -2.23
CA MET A 1 31.90 8.88 -0.97
C MET A 1 30.44 9.18 -1.11
N SER A 2 29.63 8.36 -0.50
CA SER A 2 28.21 8.68 -0.42
C SER A 2 28.06 9.92 0.45
N GLN A 3 27.82 11.04 -0.16
CA GLN A 3 27.35 12.17 0.60
C GLN A 3 25.96 11.82 1.10
N ASN A 4 25.85 11.54 2.37
CA ASN A 4 24.56 11.47 3.03
C ASN A 4 23.97 12.88 3.02
N VAL A 5 23.35 13.24 1.89
CA VAL A 5 22.57 14.48 1.83
C VAL A 5 21.29 14.20 2.60
N THR A 6 21.30 14.57 3.85
CA THR A 6 20.14 14.44 4.71
C THR A 6 19.17 15.57 4.38
N LEU A 7 17.91 15.25 4.18
CA LEU A 7 16.87 16.24 3.99
C LEU A 7 16.67 17.07 5.24
N THR A 8 16.32 18.34 5.07
CA THR A 8 15.98 19.21 6.19
C THR A 8 14.67 18.75 6.85
N HIS A 9 14.44 19.18 8.07
CA HIS A 9 13.19 18.90 8.79
C HIS A 9 11.97 19.38 8.00
N LYS A 10 12.04 20.55 7.37
CA LYS A 10 10.96 21.07 6.52
C LYS A 10 10.70 20.18 5.30
N GLN A 11 11.75 19.65 4.69
CA GLN A 11 11.63 18.75 3.55
C GLN A 11 10.98 17.43 3.95
N GLU A 12 11.36 16.85 5.08
CA GLU A 12 10.71 15.64 5.62
C GLU A 12 9.23 15.91 5.93
N LYS A 13 8.93 17.06 6.51
CA LYS A 13 7.55 17.46 6.79
C LYS A 13 6.73 17.67 5.52
N ALA A 14 7.36 18.22 4.47
CA ALA A 14 6.73 18.37 3.16
C ALA A 14 6.31 17.02 2.58
N ILE A 15 7.16 16.01 2.69
CA ILE A 15 6.85 14.66 2.23
C ILE A 15 5.61 14.11 2.95
N MET A 16 5.55 14.24 4.27
CA MET A 16 4.41 13.76 5.05
C MET A 16 3.11 14.46 4.67
N LEU A 17 3.15 15.76 4.47
CA LEU A 17 1.98 16.55 4.07
C LEU A 17 1.51 16.19 2.65
N LEU A 18 2.44 16.00 1.72
CA LEU A 18 2.12 15.59 0.35
C LEU A 18 1.47 14.20 0.32
N LEU A 19 1.92 13.29 1.17
CA LEU A 19 1.36 11.95 1.27
C LEU A 19 -0.04 11.93 1.90
N GLN A 20 -0.46 13.02 2.55
CA GLN A 20 -1.82 13.21 3.04
C GLN A 20 -2.77 13.77 1.97
N ASN A 21 -2.37 13.78 0.71
CA ASN A 21 -3.13 14.29 -0.44
C ASN A 21 -3.45 15.78 -0.37
N LYS A 22 -2.63 16.55 0.33
CA LYS A 22 -2.77 18.01 0.36
C LYS A 22 -2.25 18.62 -0.95
N LYS A 23 -2.86 19.71 -1.35
CA LYS A 23 -2.44 20.44 -2.54
C LYS A 23 -1.09 21.12 -2.32
N ILE A 24 -0.35 21.33 -3.39
CA ILE A 24 0.97 21.99 -3.34
C ILE A 24 0.91 23.34 -2.63
N GLU A 25 -0.10 24.14 -2.93
CA GLU A 25 -0.31 25.45 -2.31
C GLU A 25 -0.51 25.36 -0.80
N GLU A 26 -1.29 24.38 -0.36
CA GLU A 26 -1.57 24.14 1.06
C GLU A 26 -0.31 23.71 1.81
N VAL A 27 0.49 22.83 1.22
CA VAL A 27 1.73 22.34 1.81
C VAL A 27 2.74 23.48 1.94
N ALA A 28 2.90 24.26 0.88
CA ALA A 28 3.80 25.42 0.88
C ALA A 28 3.41 26.43 1.98
N GLN A 29 2.12 26.71 2.10
CA GLN A 29 1.59 27.62 3.10
C GLN A 29 1.86 27.13 4.52
N GLU A 30 1.59 25.86 4.80
CA GLU A 30 1.84 25.27 6.13
C GLU A 30 3.32 25.31 6.53
N LEU A 31 4.21 25.14 5.55
CA LEU A 31 5.66 25.13 5.81
C LEU A 31 6.29 26.53 5.77
N GLY A 32 5.53 27.54 5.37
CA GLY A 32 6.05 28.89 5.23
C GLY A 32 7.08 29.04 4.12
N ILE A 33 6.91 28.29 3.03
CA ILE A 33 7.77 28.35 1.84
C ILE A 33 6.94 28.73 0.61
N SER A 34 7.64 29.14 -0.46
CA SER A 34 6.97 29.41 -1.72
C SER A 34 6.66 28.11 -2.45
N THR A 35 5.62 28.12 -3.30
CA THR A 35 5.31 27.00 -4.16
C THR A 35 6.47 26.68 -5.10
N LYS A 36 7.21 27.70 -5.53
CA LYS A 36 8.39 27.54 -6.36
C LYS A 36 9.48 26.72 -5.66
N THR A 37 9.69 26.96 -4.37
CA THR A 37 10.63 26.18 -3.55
C THR A 37 10.20 24.73 -3.46
N LEU A 38 8.91 24.48 -3.24
CA LEU A 38 8.38 23.12 -3.17
C LEU A 38 8.51 22.38 -4.49
N TYR A 39 8.21 23.03 -5.62
CA TYR A 39 8.41 22.44 -6.93
C TYR A 39 9.88 22.14 -7.22
N ARG A 40 10.79 22.98 -6.77
CA ARG A 40 12.23 22.74 -6.88
C ARG A 40 12.64 21.49 -6.09
N TRP A 41 12.14 21.33 -4.86
CA TRP A 41 12.40 20.14 -4.05
C TRP A 41 11.89 18.86 -4.75
N LEU A 42 10.70 18.92 -5.33
CA LEU A 42 10.10 17.79 -6.04
C LEU A 42 10.93 17.30 -7.23
N LYS A 43 11.80 18.15 -7.77
CA LYS A 43 12.70 17.80 -8.88
C LYS A 43 14.05 17.26 -8.42
N GLN A 44 14.40 17.42 -7.15
CA GLN A 44 15.67 16.94 -6.60
C GLN A 44 15.64 15.43 -6.40
N ASP A 45 16.68 14.75 -6.84
CA ASP A 45 16.78 13.29 -6.76
C ASP A 45 16.70 12.78 -5.33
N VAL A 46 17.37 13.47 -4.39
CA VAL A 46 17.36 13.10 -2.97
C VAL A 46 15.94 13.18 -2.39
N PHE A 47 15.21 14.22 -2.73
CA PHE A 47 13.82 14.40 -2.28
C PHE A 47 12.91 13.31 -2.88
N LYS A 48 13.02 13.07 -4.19
CA LYS A 48 12.24 12.03 -4.88
C LYS A 48 12.47 10.65 -4.28
N LYS A 49 13.73 10.33 -4.00
CA LYS A 49 14.11 9.05 -3.41
C LYS A 49 13.48 8.89 -2.02
N ARG A 50 13.64 9.90 -1.18
CA ARG A 50 13.06 9.88 0.17
C ARG A 50 11.54 9.81 0.13
N PHE A 51 10.91 10.55 -0.78
CA PHE A 51 9.46 10.52 -0.98
C PHE A 51 8.99 9.10 -1.32
N ALA A 52 9.67 8.44 -2.24
CA ALA A 52 9.36 7.06 -2.62
C ALA A 52 9.55 6.08 -1.46
N GLU A 53 10.60 6.25 -0.66
CA GLU A 53 10.85 5.43 0.53
C GLU A 53 9.74 5.57 1.57
N VAL A 54 9.37 6.80 1.90
CA VAL A 54 8.31 7.06 2.91
C VAL A 54 6.96 6.53 2.40
N ARG A 55 6.66 6.76 1.13
CA ARG A 55 5.43 6.23 0.52
C ARG A 55 5.38 4.70 0.62
N GLN A 56 6.50 4.03 0.36
CA GLN A 56 6.59 2.57 0.46
C GLN A 56 6.43 2.09 1.91
N GLU A 57 7.04 2.78 2.86
CA GLU A 57 6.89 2.48 4.29
C GLU A 57 5.43 2.57 4.74
N LEU A 58 4.73 3.65 4.34
CA LEU A 58 3.32 3.84 4.66
C LEU A 58 2.44 2.76 4.00
N PHE A 59 2.76 2.40 2.77
CA PHE A 59 2.05 1.33 2.06
C PHE A 59 2.24 -0.01 2.77
N ASN A 60 3.46 -0.31 3.21
CA ASN A 60 3.75 -1.54 3.96
C ASN A 60 3.02 -1.58 5.30
N GLU A 61 2.97 -0.46 6.03
CA GLU A 61 2.20 -0.36 7.27
C GLU A 61 0.70 -0.60 7.02
N ALA A 62 0.16 -0.03 5.94
CA ALA A 62 -1.24 -0.23 5.55
C ALA A 62 -1.51 -1.69 5.20
N LEU A 63 -0.59 -2.35 4.50
CA LEU A 63 -0.69 -3.78 4.20
C LEU A 63 -0.68 -4.62 5.47
N ASP A 64 0.18 -4.31 6.42
CA ASP A 64 0.26 -5.05 7.69
C ASP A 64 -1.04 -4.90 8.49
N SER A 65 -1.59 -3.69 8.53
CA SER A 65 -2.89 -3.43 9.15
C SER A 65 -4.01 -4.21 8.44
N LEU A 66 -3.99 -4.24 7.12
CA LEU A 66 -4.97 -4.99 6.33
C LEU A 66 -4.87 -6.50 6.61
N LYS A 67 -3.67 -7.04 6.74
CA LYS A 67 -3.46 -8.45 7.08
C LYS A 67 -4.09 -8.77 8.44
N THR A 68 -3.91 -7.89 9.42
CA THR A 68 -4.51 -8.06 10.75
C THR A 68 -6.03 -8.04 10.70
N LEU A 69 -6.61 -7.07 9.96
CA LEU A 69 -8.06 -6.99 9.78
C LEU A 69 -8.61 -8.17 9.00
N THR A 70 -7.88 -8.67 8.02
CA THR A 70 -8.24 -9.86 7.24
C THR A 70 -8.35 -11.07 8.14
N LYS A 71 -7.40 -11.24 9.06
CA LYS A 71 -7.46 -12.34 10.03
C LYS A 71 -8.71 -12.24 10.92
N GLN A 72 -9.02 -11.05 11.42
CA GLN A 72 -10.22 -10.82 12.22
C GLN A 72 -11.50 -11.13 11.43
N ALA A 73 -11.54 -10.75 10.16
CA ALA A 73 -12.69 -11.04 9.29
C ALA A 73 -12.86 -12.54 9.07
N ILE A 74 -11.76 -13.26 8.86
CA ILE A 74 -11.77 -14.72 8.71
C ILE A 74 -12.28 -15.38 9.99
N ASP A 75 -11.79 -14.94 11.15
CA ASP A 75 -12.23 -15.47 12.44
C ASP A 75 -13.72 -15.22 12.67
N THR A 76 -14.23 -14.05 12.27
CA THR A 76 -15.65 -13.72 12.36
C THR A 76 -16.49 -14.63 11.46
N LEU A 77 -16.04 -14.83 10.22
CA LEU A 77 -16.71 -15.73 9.28
C LEU A 77 -16.74 -17.16 9.80
N ASP A 78 -15.62 -17.63 10.35
CA ASP A 78 -15.51 -18.95 10.95
C ASP A 78 -16.49 -19.11 12.12
N ASP A 79 -16.57 -18.11 13.00
CA ASP A 79 -17.50 -18.12 14.13
C ASP A 79 -18.95 -18.17 13.66
N ILE A 80 -19.32 -17.39 12.66
CA ILE A 80 -20.68 -17.42 12.10
C ILE A 80 -21.00 -18.78 11.49
N LEU A 81 -20.05 -19.39 10.81
CA LEU A 81 -20.23 -20.73 10.21
C LEU A 81 -20.47 -21.80 11.27
N ARG A 82 -19.73 -21.72 12.39
CA ARG A 82 -19.81 -22.73 13.48
C ARG A 82 -20.97 -22.50 14.43
N ASN A 83 -21.16 -21.24 14.83
CA ASN A 83 -22.00 -20.88 15.96
C ASN A 83 -23.17 -19.95 15.60
N GLY A 84 -23.30 -19.55 14.34
CA GLY A 84 -24.36 -18.66 13.90
C GLY A 84 -25.74 -19.27 14.14
N THR A 85 -26.63 -18.48 14.74
CA THR A 85 -28.00 -18.94 15.06
C THR A 85 -28.97 -18.74 13.91
N LYS A 86 -28.67 -17.79 13.01
CA LYS A 86 -29.50 -17.52 11.84
C LYS A 86 -28.96 -18.29 10.63
N GLU A 87 -29.83 -19.08 10.02
CA GLU A 87 -29.49 -19.87 8.84
C GLU A 87 -29.04 -18.97 7.69
N THR A 88 -29.72 -17.86 7.45
CA THR A 88 -29.37 -16.88 6.40
C THR A 88 -27.97 -16.33 6.57
N SER A 89 -27.54 -16.01 7.81
CA SER A 89 -26.19 -15.54 8.11
C SER A 89 -25.14 -16.61 7.81
N ARG A 90 -25.42 -17.84 8.16
CA ARG A 90 -24.52 -18.97 7.91
C ARG A 90 -24.37 -19.24 6.42
N VAL A 91 -25.45 -19.18 5.65
CA VAL A 91 -25.41 -19.35 4.19
C VAL A 91 -24.62 -18.22 3.55
N THR A 92 -24.86 -16.96 3.95
CA THR A 92 -24.13 -15.80 3.43
C THR A 92 -22.64 -15.91 3.73
N ALA A 93 -22.27 -16.28 4.95
CA ALA A 93 -20.86 -16.47 5.34
C ALA A 93 -20.19 -17.58 4.50
N SER A 94 -20.88 -18.70 4.28
CA SER A 94 -20.39 -19.80 3.45
C SER A 94 -20.15 -19.36 2.03
N LYS A 95 -21.10 -18.62 1.45
CA LYS A 95 -20.98 -18.06 0.10
C LYS A 95 -19.79 -17.12 -0.02
N THR A 96 -19.62 -16.23 0.97
CA THR A 96 -18.51 -15.28 1.01
C THR A 96 -17.17 -16.00 1.04
N VAL A 97 -17.02 -17.02 1.88
CA VAL A 97 -15.78 -17.82 1.97
C VAL A 97 -15.47 -18.49 0.64
N LEU A 98 -16.47 -19.10 0.01
CA LEU A 98 -16.29 -19.77 -1.28
C LEU A 98 -15.90 -18.79 -2.39
N GLU A 99 -16.52 -17.62 -2.43
CA GLU A 99 -16.17 -16.56 -3.39
C GLU A 99 -14.72 -16.09 -3.21
N LEU A 100 -14.30 -15.85 -1.96
CA LEU A 100 -12.93 -15.45 -1.65
C LEU A 100 -11.92 -16.54 -2.01
N ALA A 101 -12.24 -17.79 -1.75
CA ALA A 101 -11.38 -18.93 -2.11
C ALA A 101 -11.18 -19.02 -3.62
N LEU A 102 -12.23 -18.80 -4.41
CA LEU A 102 -12.14 -18.78 -5.86
C LEU A 102 -11.26 -17.65 -6.37
N ARG A 103 -11.41 -16.45 -5.81
CA ARG A 103 -10.56 -15.30 -6.16
C ARG A 103 -9.10 -15.53 -5.83
N LEU A 104 -8.83 -16.10 -4.66
CA LEU A 104 -7.46 -16.44 -4.27
C LEU A 104 -6.82 -17.42 -5.24
N LYS A 105 -7.58 -18.43 -5.68
CA LYS A 105 -7.11 -19.38 -6.67
C LYS A 105 -6.79 -18.71 -8.01
N GLU A 106 -7.61 -17.76 -8.44
CA GLU A 106 -7.35 -16.97 -9.65
C GLU A 106 -6.06 -16.15 -9.54
N VAL A 107 -5.81 -15.53 -8.39
CA VAL A 107 -4.60 -14.75 -8.13
C VAL A 107 -3.37 -15.66 -8.16
N GLU A 108 -3.42 -16.81 -7.51
CA GLU A 108 -2.34 -17.81 -7.53
C GLU A 108 -2.02 -18.26 -8.95
N GLU A 109 -3.05 -18.48 -9.76
CA GLU A 109 -2.90 -18.87 -11.16
C GLU A 109 -2.19 -17.76 -11.96
N LEU A 110 -2.58 -16.50 -11.75
CA LEU A 110 -1.94 -15.36 -12.40
C LEU A 110 -0.47 -15.22 -11.98
N GLU A 111 -0.16 -15.37 -10.71
CA GLU A 111 1.22 -15.33 -10.21
C GLU A 111 2.07 -16.40 -10.87
N ARG A 112 1.55 -17.60 -11.00
CA ARG A 112 2.21 -18.71 -11.67
C ARG A 112 2.52 -18.39 -13.13
N ARG A 113 1.55 -17.83 -13.84
CA ARG A 113 1.71 -17.42 -15.26
C ARG A 113 2.75 -16.31 -15.41
N VAL A 114 2.75 -15.33 -14.50
CA VAL A 114 3.74 -14.24 -14.50
C VAL A 114 5.14 -14.81 -14.30
N GLU A 115 5.32 -15.71 -13.34
CA GLU A 115 6.60 -16.35 -13.08
C GLU A 115 7.10 -17.14 -14.29
N GLU A 116 6.20 -17.87 -14.97
CA GLU A 116 6.53 -18.61 -16.18
C GLU A 116 6.99 -17.68 -17.31
N LEU A 117 6.28 -16.55 -17.50
CA LEU A 117 6.63 -15.54 -18.50
C LEU A 117 7.97 -14.88 -18.18
N GLU A 118 8.24 -14.57 -16.93
CA GLU A 118 9.52 -14.00 -16.48
C GLU A 118 10.67 -14.95 -16.80
N LYS A 119 10.51 -16.24 -16.56
CA LYS A 119 11.52 -17.26 -16.89
C LYS A 119 11.77 -17.34 -18.39
N ILE A 120 10.74 -17.24 -19.21
CA ILE A 120 10.86 -17.25 -20.67
C ILE A 120 11.64 -16.00 -21.14
N VAL A 121 11.33 -14.84 -20.59
CA VAL A 121 12.04 -13.58 -20.92
C VAL A 121 13.51 -13.65 -20.52
N GLU A 122 13.79 -14.15 -19.31
CA GLU A 122 15.15 -14.30 -18.82
C GLU A 122 15.93 -15.36 -19.62
N GLY A 123 15.29 -16.45 -19.96
CA GLY A 123 15.89 -17.54 -20.76
C GLY A 123 16.10 -17.22 -22.23
N GLY A 124 15.42 -16.19 -22.76
CA GLY A 124 15.50 -15.75 -24.14
C GLY A 124 16.63 -14.76 -24.46
N ARG A 125 17.49 -14.48 -23.50
CA ARG A 125 18.64 -13.56 -23.68
C ARG A 125 19.93 -14.30 -24.03
#